data_5df75d7fe4737603e6ac3abfd098aaf3
#
_entry.id   5df75d7fe4737603e6ac3abfd098aaf3
#
_cell.length_a   1.000
_cell.length_b   1.000
_cell.length_c   1.000
_cell.angle_alpha   90.00
_cell.angle_beta   90.00
_cell.angle_gamma   90.00
#
_symmetry.space_group_name_H-M   'P 1'
#
loop_
_entity.id
_entity.type
_entity.pdbx_description
1 polymer ?
#
loop_
_entity_poly.entity_id
_entity_poly.type
_entity_poly.pdbx_seq_one_letter_code
_entity_poly.pdbx_strand_id
1 'polypeptide(L)'
;MDIATLVVVVLVIAVALTFDFTNGFHDTANAMATSIATGALKPKTAVIAAGTLNLIGAFLSTEVAKTISGGIINEQQVTIGAEFIFAGLVGAILWNLMTWLVGLPSSSSHALFGGLVGAVIVGAGVEGVNFGAVVAKVLVPALISPIVAGLAAFVAVKLIYFIVRKLDEKYVETGFRHGQTITACLVALSHGTNDAQKTMGIITLTLIAVGLQPSGSGPQLWVVAVCGPAIALGTYMGGWRVIRTLGKGLTEIATPQGFAAEASSATTILVSSHLGFALSTTQVCSGSIIGSGLGKKGGAIDWKVAARILIAWLVTFPAAGVIGAAACAVAKISVWGTLAVAAIAVVAALIIFRLSRRNPVNAMNVNEGSEVKVNAKVATAAAAA
;
A
#
# COMPACT_ATOMS: atom_id res chain seq x y z
N MET A 1 20.17 -27.84 -7.97
CA MET A 1 18.87 -27.30 -8.44
C MET A 1 18.70 -27.70 -9.89
N ASP A 2 17.58 -28.30 -10.26
CA ASP A 2 17.28 -28.64 -11.64
C ASP A 2 16.85 -27.39 -12.46
N ILE A 3 16.79 -27.52 -13.78
CA ILE A 3 16.44 -26.43 -14.68
C ILE A 3 15.00 -25.95 -14.43
N ALA A 4 14.06 -26.82 -14.12
CA ALA A 4 12.67 -26.47 -13.89
C ALA A 4 12.53 -25.59 -12.64
N THR A 5 13.16 -25.98 -11.54
CA THR A 5 13.21 -25.18 -10.31
C THR A 5 13.87 -23.83 -10.54
N LEU A 6 14.97 -23.77 -11.30
CA LEU A 6 15.63 -22.51 -11.63
C LEU A 6 14.68 -21.56 -12.40
N VAL A 7 13.96 -22.07 -13.39
CA VAL A 7 12.99 -21.30 -14.18
C VAL A 7 11.90 -20.73 -13.27
N VAL A 8 11.36 -21.55 -12.34
CA VAL A 8 10.32 -21.09 -11.43
C VAL A 8 10.86 -20.02 -10.47
N VAL A 9 12.06 -20.18 -9.92
CA VAL A 9 12.68 -19.19 -9.02
C VAL A 9 12.88 -17.85 -9.73
N VAL A 10 13.43 -17.86 -10.95
CA VAL A 10 13.61 -16.63 -11.74
C VAL A 10 12.27 -15.97 -12.03
N LEU A 11 11.25 -16.76 -12.36
CA LEU A 11 9.91 -16.26 -12.59
C LEU A 11 9.29 -15.65 -11.32
N VAL A 12 9.46 -16.29 -10.15
CA VAL A 12 9.00 -15.75 -8.87
C VAL A 12 9.66 -14.40 -8.58
N ILE A 13 10.98 -14.30 -8.76
CA ILE A 13 11.70 -13.03 -8.55
C ILE A 13 11.18 -11.94 -9.49
N ALA A 14 11.01 -12.26 -10.79
CA ALA A 14 10.47 -11.30 -11.76
C ALA A 14 9.05 -10.85 -11.41
N VAL A 15 8.18 -11.77 -10.97
CA VAL A 15 6.82 -11.46 -10.55
C VAL A 15 6.80 -10.71 -9.22
N ALA A 16 7.72 -11.02 -8.28
CA ALA A 16 7.87 -10.26 -7.04
C ALA A 16 8.29 -8.81 -7.30
N LEU A 17 9.23 -8.56 -8.21
CA LEU A 17 9.59 -7.21 -8.62
C LEU A 17 8.44 -6.51 -9.37
N THR A 18 7.64 -7.25 -10.15
CA THR A 18 6.41 -6.73 -10.76
C THR A 18 5.37 -6.36 -9.71
N PHE A 19 5.23 -7.18 -8.65
CA PHE A 19 4.39 -6.83 -7.51
C PHE A 19 4.87 -5.53 -6.85
N ASP A 20 6.16 -5.39 -6.59
CA ASP A 20 6.74 -4.20 -5.98
C ASP A 20 6.53 -2.95 -6.84
N PHE A 21 6.73 -3.07 -8.15
CA PHE A 21 6.42 -2.01 -9.11
C PHE A 21 4.92 -1.63 -9.09
N THR A 22 4.01 -2.61 -9.13
CA THR A 22 2.56 -2.36 -9.09
C THR A 22 2.12 -1.81 -7.74
N ASN A 23 2.77 -2.22 -6.64
CA ASN A 23 2.56 -1.66 -5.31
C ASN A 23 3.00 -0.18 -5.27
N GLY A 24 4.21 0.14 -5.71
CA GLY A 24 4.71 1.51 -5.76
C GLY A 24 3.77 2.44 -6.54
N PHE A 25 3.29 1.99 -7.68
CA PHE A 25 2.37 2.75 -8.52
C PHE A 25 0.95 2.85 -7.94
N HIS A 26 0.41 1.81 -7.33
CA HIS A 26 -0.89 1.84 -6.68
C HIS A 26 -0.86 2.74 -5.42
N ASP A 27 0.19 2.61 -4.62
CA ASP A 27 0.28 3.20 -3.29
C ASP A 27 0.98 4.57 -3.26
N THR A 28 1.41 5.13 -4.40
CA THR A 28 1.86 6.54 -4.51
C THR A 28 0.86 7.52 -3.88
N ALA A 29 -0.44 7.18 -3.95
CA ALA A 29 -1.52 7.97 -3.38
C ALA A 29 -1.40 8.15 -1.86
N ASN A 30 -0.89 7.15 -1.15
CA ASN A 30 -0.75 7.17 0.30
C ASN A 30 0.20 8.29 0.76
N ALA A 31 1.26 8.55 -0.02
CA ALA A 31 2.23 9.58 0.29
C ALA A 31 1.87 10.96 -0.27
N MET A 32 1.20 11.04 -1.42
CA MET A 32 1.13 12.28 -2.19
C MET A 32 -0.28 12.82 -2.43
N ALA A 33 -1.34 12.07 -2.13
CA ALA A 33 -2.70 12.50 -2.45
C ALA A 33 -3.09 13.81 -1.76
N THR A 34 -2.78 13.96 -0.49
CA THR A 34 -3.11 15.13 0.32
C THR A 34 -2.33 16.36 -0.13
N SER A 35 -1.02 16.25 -0.33
CA SER A 35 -0.17 17.36 -0.78
C SER A 35 -0.44 17.80 -2.22
N ILE A 36 -0.87 16.89 -3.10
CA ILE A 36 -1.35 17.25 -4.44
C ILE A 36 -2.71 17.93 -4.37
N ALA A 37 -3.62 17.43 -3.52
CA ALA A 37 -4.97 17.97 -3.37
C ALA A 37 -5.00 19.40 -2.79
N THR A 38 -4.12 19.69 -1.83
CA THR A 38 -3.96 21.02 -1.22
C THR A 38 -3.12 21.97 -2.10
N GLY A 39 -2.44 21.47 -3.13
CA GLY A 39 -1.50 22.24 -3.94
C GLY A 39 -0.17 22.52 -3.25
N ALA A 40 0.16 21.83 -2.15
CA ALA A 40 1.48 21.92 -1.50
C ALA A 40 2.59 21.43 -2.45
N LEU A 41 2.30 20.39 -3.24
CA LEU A 41 3.19 19.89 -4.28
C LEU A 41 2.47 19.81 -5.63
N LYS A 42 3.16 20.19 -6.70
CA LYS A 42 2.69 19.93 -8.06
C LYS A 42 2.72 18.42 -8.34
N PRO A 43 1.72 17.87 -9.07
CA PRO A 43 1.60 16.41 -9.26
C PRO A 43 2.88 15.72 -9.75
N LYS A 44 3.56 16.27 -10.78
CA LYS A 44 4.81 15.70 -11.30
C LYS A 44 5.97 15.76 -10.29
N THR A 45 6.11 16.88 -9.58
CA THR A 45 7.14 17.04 -8.54
C THR A 45 6.90 16.07 -7.39
N ALA A 46 5.64 15.87 -7.00
CA ALA A 46 5.24 14.94 -5.95
C ALA A 46 5.66 13.51 -6.26
N VAL A 47 5.37 12.98 -7.45
CA VAL A 47 5.73 11.59 -7.80
C VAL A 47 7.24 11.39 -7.98
N ILE A 48 7.98 12.42 -8.44
CA ILE A 48 9.45 12.37 -8.52
C ILE A 48 10.05 12.30 -7.11
N ALA A 49 9.61 13.20 -6.21
CA ALA A 49 10.06 13.21 -4.82
C ALA A 49 9.71 11.88 -4.13
N ALA A 50 8.47 11.39 -4.32
CA ALA A 50 8.02 10.13 -3.75
C ALA A 50 8.85 8.93 -4.23
N GLY A 51 9.09 8.81 -5.53
CA GLY A 51 9.90 7.72 -6.09
C GLY A 51 11.35 7.75 -5.56
N THR A 52 11.97 8.93 -5.50
CA THR A 52 13.32 9.09 -4.95
C THR A 52 13.38 8.70 -3.46
N LEU A 53 12.39 9.14 -2.67
CA LEU A 53 12.36 8.85 -1.23
C LEU A 53 11.96 7.41 -0.93
N ASN A 54 11.11 6.79 -1.74
CA ASN A 54 10.84 5.35 -1.66
C ASN A 54 12.11 4.53 -1.92
N LEU A 55 12.92 4.92 -2.92
CA LEU A 55 14.22 4.29 -3.17
C LEU A 55 15.11 4.37 -1.93
N ILE A 56 15.27 5.56 -1.36
CA ILE A 56 16.08 5.75 -0.15
C ILE A 56 15.51 4.95 1.02
N GLY A 57 14.19 5.02 1.22
CA GLY A 57 13.48 4.31 2.29
C GLY A 57 13.71 2.80 2.27
N ALA A 58 13.77 2.19 1.08
CA ALA A 58 14.00 0.76 0.90
C ALA A 58 15.32 0.26 1.54
N PHE A 59 16.30 1.14 1.73
CA PHE A 59 17.60 0.79 2.32
C PHE A 59 17.68 1.03 3.84
N LEU A 60 16.63 1.61 4.47
CA LEU A 60 16.70 2.03 5.87
C LEU A 60 16.43 0.90 6.88
N SER A 61 15.73 -0.15 6.51
CA SER A 61 15.38 -1.27 7.41
C SER A 61 15.14 -2.57 6.64
N THR A 62 15.27 -3.70 7.33
CA THR A 62 14.94 -5.05 6.83
C THR A 62 14.10 -5.86 7.83
N GLU A 63 13.61 -5.26 8.91
CA GLU A 63 12.92 -5.99 9.98
C GLU A 63 11.57 -6.56 9.53
N VAL A 64 10.82 -5.81 8.70
CA VAL A 64 9.57 -6.31 8.11
C VAL A 64 9.84 -7.48 7.17
N ALA A 65 10.92 -7.42 6.39
CA ALA A 65 11.29 -8.50 5.48
C ALA A 65 11.60 -9.81 6.23
N LYS A 66 12.32 -9.74 7.34
CA LYS A 66 12.59 -10.89 8.24
C LYS A 66 11.29 -11.48 8.82
N THR A 67 10.34 -10.60 9.19
CA THR A 67 9.03 -11.05 9.69
C THR A 67 8.24 -11.82 8.63
N ILE A 68 8.30 -11.39 7.37
CA ILE A 68 7.59 -12.03 6.27
C ILE A 68 8.24 -13.36 5.90
N SER A 69 9.57 -13.39 5.75
CA SER A 69 10.30 -14.59 5.35
C SER A 69 10.29 -15.71 6.40
N GLY A 70 10.07 -15.42 7.68
CA GLY A 70 10.17 -16.41 8.75
C GLY A 70 8.90 -16.60 9.60
N GLY A 71 7.74 -16.03 9.26
CA GLY A 71 6.66 -16.02 10.23
C GLY A 71 5.25 -16.38 9.77
N ILE A 72 4.92 -16.24 8.49
CA ILE A 72 3.54 -16.37 7.99
C ILE A 72 3.25 -17.79 7.49
N ILE A 73 4.28 -18.46 7.02
CA ILE A 73 4.21 -19.81 6.49
C ILE A 73 4.91 -20.77 7.44
N ASN A 74 4.34 -21.94 7.62
CA ASN A 74 4.81 -22.95 8.56
C ASN A 74 5.84 -23.87 7.88
N GLU A 75 7.05 -23.35 7.61
CA GLU A 75 8.14 -24.05 6.91
C GLU A 75 8.55 -25.38 7.60
N GLN A 76 8.26 -25.51 8.90
CA GLN A 76 8.58 -26.73 9.67
C GLN A 76 7.57 -27.85 9.42
N GLN A 77 6.38 -27.56 8.96
CA GLN A 77 5.30 -28.53 8.78
C GLN A 77 5.09 -28.94 7.33
N VAL A 78 5.46 -28.07 6.39
CA VAL A 78 5.22 -28.30 4.96
C VAL A 78 6.39 -27.80 4.10
N THR A 79 6.69 -28.55 3.05
CA THR A 79 7.62 -28.08 2.02
C THR A 79 6.90 -27.10 1.10
N ILE A 80 7.39 -25.87 1.02
CA ILE A 80 6.80 -24.83 0.18
C ILE A 80 7.52 -24.82 -1.15
N GLY A 81 6.76 -25.04 -2.21
CA GLY A 81 7.26 -24.88 -3.57
C GLY A 81 7.28 -23.40 -3.96
N ALA A 82 8.25 -22.99 -4.77
CA ALA A 82 8.32 -21.63 -5.32
C ALA A 82 7.07 -21.28 -6.15
N GLU A 83 6.40 -22.26 -6.72
CA GLU A 83 5.15 -22.10 -7.47
C GLU A 83 3.97 -21.64 -6.59
N PHE A 84 3.97 -21.92 -5.28
CA PHE A 84 2.94 -21.41 -4.36
C PHE A 84 3.13 -19.92 -4.12
N ILE A 85 4.39 -19.50 -3.95
CA ILE A 85 4.75 -18.08 -3.78
C ILE A 85 4.41 -17.31 -5.07
N PHE A 86 4.75 -17.89 -6.23
CA PHE A 86 4.37 -17.34 -7.53
C PHE A 86 2.86 -17.12 -7.66
N ALA A 87 2.06 -18.13 -7.34
CA ALA A 87 0.61 -18.07 -7.42
C ALA A 87 0.01 -17.01 -6.48
N GLY A 88 0.54 -16.91 -5.27
CA GLY A 88 0.15 -15.88 -4.30
C GLY A 88 0.43 -14.46 -4.81
N LEU A 89 1.59 -14.23 -5.41
CA LEU A 89 1.95 -12.96 -6.04
C LEU A 89 1.03 -12.61 -7.21
N VAL A 90 0.69 -13.58 -8.06
CA VAL A 90 -0.29 -13.37 -9.15
C VAL A 90 -1.64 -12.92 -8.60
N GLY A 91 -2.11 -13.55 -7.51
CA GLY A 91 -3.34 -13.15 -6.82
C GLY A 91 -3.28 -11.70 -6.34
N ALA A 92 -2.19 -11.31 -5.72
CA ALA A 92 -1.97 -9.95 -5.22
C ALA A 92 -1.91 -8.91 -6.35
N ILE A 93 -1.15 -9.17 -7.41
CA ILE A 93 -0.98 -8.26 -8.54
C ILE A 93 -2.33 -8.02 -9.25
N LEU A 94 -3.04 -9.10 -9.58
CA LEU A 94 -4.32 -8.97 -10.29
C LEU A 94 -5.35 -8.22 -9.47
N TRP A 95 -5.44 -8.47 -8.14
CA TRP A 95 -6.32 -7.73 -7.27
C TRP A 95 -5.95 -6.25 -7.19
N ASN A 96 -4.67 -5.92 -6.99
CA ASN A 96 -4.19 -4.54 -6.94
C ASN A 96 -4.47 -3.79 -8.26
N LEU A 97 -4.27 -4.42 -9.42
CA LEU A 97 -4.57 -3.82 -10.71
C LEU A 97 -6.08 -3.60 -10.91
N MET A 98 -6.93 -4.51 -10.44
CA MET A 98 -8.39 -4.37 -10.51
C MET A 98 -8.88 -3.21 -9.63
N THR A 99 -8.43 -3.12 -8.38
CA THR A 99 -8.80 -2.03 -7.47
C THR A 99 -8.26 -0.68 -7.94
N TRP A 100 -7.04 -0.65 -8.48
CA TRP A 100 -6.50 0.55 -9.11
C TRP A 100 -7.34 1.01 -10.31
N LEU A 101 -7.78 0.10 -11.18
CA LEU A 101 -8.58 0.44 -12.35
C LEU A 101 -9.84 1.22 -11.97
N VAL A 102 -10.48 0.87 -10.87
CA VAL A 102 -11.68 1.55 -10.36
C VAL A 102 -11.36 2.69 -9.37
N GLY A 103 -10.07 2.96 -9.10
CA GLY A 103 -9.61 4.02 -8.22
C GLY A 103 -9.89 3.77 -6.74
N LEU A 104 -10.03 2.51 -6.33
CA LEU A 104 -10.24 2.13 -4.93
C LEU A 104 -8.90 1.94 -4.21
N PRO A 105 -8.63 2.68 -3.11
CA PRO A 105 -7.45 2.48 -2.29
C PRO A 105 -7.58 1.19 -1.46
N SER A 106 -7.16 0.09 -2.05
CA SER A 106 -7.09 -1.23 -1.39
C SER A 106 -5.73 -1.41 -0.70
N SER A 107 -5.64 -2.43 0.17
CA SER A 107 -4.40 -2.75 0.87
C SER A 107 -3.55 -3.73 0.07
N SER A 108 -2.43 -3.26 -0.50
CA SER A 108 -1.46 -4.13 -1.18
C SER A 108 -0.87 -5.20 -0.26
N SER A 109 -0.70 -4.90 1.03
CA SER A 109 -0.28 -5.89 2.05
C SER A 109 -1.30 -7.01 2.21
N HIS A 110 -2.59 -6.66 2.33
CA HIS A 110 -3.66 -7.68 2.44
C HIS A 110 -3.79 -8.49 1.16
N ALA A 111 -3.60 -7.88 0.00
CA ALA A 111 -3.60 -8.60 -1.26
C ALA A 111 -2.45 -9.62 -1.30
N LEU A 112 -1.24 -9.22 -0.89
CA LEU A 112 -0.08 -10.09 -0.83
C LEU A 112 -0.29 -11.27 0.12
N PHE A 113 -0.66 -10.99 1.38
CA PHE A 113 -0.85 -12.04 2.37
C PHE A 113 -2.07 -12.93 2.07
N GLY A 114 -3.16 -12.34 1.58
CA GLY A 114 -4.33 -13.10 1.13
C GLY A 114 -3.97 -14.06 0.00
N GLY A 115 -3.30 -13.55 -1.03
CA GLY A 115 -2.83 -14.36 -2.16
C GLY A 115 -1.93 -15.51 -1.75
N LEU A 116 -0.95 -15.25 -0.87
CA LEU A 116 -0.06 -16.29 -0.33
C LEU A 116 -0.80 -17.32 0.49
N VAL A 117 -1.66 -16.90 1.42
CA VAL A 117 -2.46 -17.81 2.25
C VAL A 117 -3.34 -18.70 1.38
N GLY A 118 -4.03 -18.13 0.40
CA GLY A 118 -4.86 -18.91 -0.53
C GLY A 118 -4.06 -19.92 -1.35
N ALA A 119 -2.90 -19.51 -1.86
CA ALA A 119 -2.03 -20.38 -2.63
C ALA A 119 -1.45 -21.53 -1.76
N VAL A 120 -1.01 -21.24 -0.53
CA VAL A 120 -0.46 -22.25 0.39
C VAL A 120 -1.54 -23.23 0.83
N ILE A 121 -2.76 -22.80 1.11
CA ILE A 121 -3.87 -23.69 1.47
C ILE A 121 -4.11 -24.73 0.35
N VAL A 122 -4.11 -24.31 -0.91
CA VAL A 122 -4.31 -25.20 -2.06
C VAL A 122 -3.05 -26.03 -2.38
N GLY A 123 -1.88 -25.45 -2.19
CA GLY A 123 -0.59 -26.08 -2.51
C GLY A 123 -0.15 -27.13 -1.48
N ALA A 124 -0.18 -26.74 -0.20
CA ALA A 124 0.41 -27.47 0.92
C ALA A 124 -0.60 -27.84 2.02
N GLY A 125 -1.85 -27.39 1.91
CA GLY A 125 -2.87 -27.61 2.94
C GLY A 125 -2.95 -26.50 3.98
N VAL A 126 -3.99 -26.57 4.81
CA VAL A 126 -4.29 -25.57 5.84
C VAL A 126 -3.17 -25.47 6.89
N GLU A 127 -2.48 -26.58 7.16
CA GLU A 127 -1.38 -26.67 8.13
C GLU A 127 -0.14 -25.88 7.69
N GLY A 128 -0.01 -25.61 6.39
CA GLY A 128 1.06 -24.76 5.84
C GLY A 128 0.96 -23.29 6.23
N VAL A 129 -0.19 -22.84 6.76
CA VAL A 129 -0.42 -21.45 7.15
C VAL A 129 -0.32 -21.28 8.66
N ASN A 130 0.52 -20.37 9.10
CA ASN A 130 0.56 -19.93 10.49
C ASN A 130 -0.55 -18.90 10.77
N PHE A 131 -1.78 -19.36 11.00
CA PHE A 131 -2.92 -18.47 11.25
C PHE A 131 -2.72 -17.56 12.46
N GLY A 132 -2.01 -18.02 13.50
CA GLY A 132 -1.68 -17.19 14.65
C GLY A 132 -0.85 -15.97 14.24
N ALA A 133 0.15 -16.19 13.38
CA ALA A 133 0.96 -15.10 12.84
C ALA A 133 0.17 -14.19 11.87
N VAL A 134 -0.68 -14.78 11.01
CA VAL A 134 -1.55 -14.01 10.12
C VAL A 134 -2.47 -13.08 10.93
N VAL A 135 -3.10 -13.58 11.98
CA VAL A 135 -3.95 -12.77 12.85
C VAL A 135 -3.13 -11.70 13.57
N ALA A 136 -2.05 -12.08 14.24
CA ALA A 136 -1.28 -11.16 15.09
C ALA A 136 -0.46 -10.11 14.30
N LYS A 137 0.08 -10.48 13.13
CA LYS A 137 1.01 -9.63 12.37
C LYS A 137 0.37 -8.93 11.16
N VAL A 138 -0.82 -9.38 10.72
CA VAL A 138 -1.52 -8.82 9.56
C VAL A 138 -2.89 -8.26 9.95
N LEU A 139 -3.80 -9.11 10.47
CA LEU A 139 -5.20 -8.70 10.68
C LEU A 139 -5.37 -7.73 11.85
N VAL A 140 -4.72 -7.99 12.99
CA VAL A 140 -4.79 -7.09 14.16
C VAL A 140 -4.18 -5.72 13.87
N PRO A 141 -2.94 -5.62 13.30
CA PRO A 141 -2.40 -4.34 12.87
C PRO A 141 -3.26 -3.61 11.85
N ALA A 142 -3.91 -4.34 10.94
CA ALA A 142 -4.81 -3.78 9.95
C ALA A 142 -6.04 -3.08 10.55
N LEU A 143 -6.57 -3.61 11.63
CA LEU A 143 -7.71 -3.00 12.34
C LEU A 143 -7.26 -1.82 13.22
N ILE A 144 -6.12 -1.96 13.88
CA ILE A 144 -5.66 -0.99 14.88
C ILE A 144 -4.99 0.22 14.21
N SER A 145 -4.18 0.01 13.18
CA SER A 145 -3.35 1.08 12.61
C SER A 145 -4.13 2.27 12.03
N PRO A 146 -5.24 2.10 11.28
CA PRO A 146 -6.02 3.25 10.79
C PRO A 146 -6.70 4.02 11.93
N ILE A 147 -7.06 3.33 13.02
CA ILE A 147 -7.68 3.96 14.20
C ILE A 147 -6.63 4.80 14.94
N VAL A 148 -5.44 4.23 15.21
CA VAL A 148 -4.35 4.94 15.88
C VAL A 148 -3.90 6.15 15.07
N ALA A 149 -3.64 5.98 13.79
CA ALA A 149 -3.22 7.05 12.90
C ALA A 149 -4.32 8.12 12.73
N GLY A 150 -5.59 7.71 12.65
CA GLY A 150 -6.73 8.61 12.58
C GLY A 150 -6.91 9.43 13.85
N LEU A 151 -6.81 8.82 15.03
CA LEU A 151 -6.87 9.52 16.30
C LEU A 151 -5.70 10.49 16.47
N ALA A 152 -4.49 10.10 16.09
CA ALA A 152 -3.33 10.97 16.12
C ALA A 152 -3.52 12.19 15.21
N ALA A 153 -4.00 11.99 13.97
CA ALA A 153 -4.29 13.06 13.05
C ALA A 153 -5.43 13.99 13.56
N PHE A 154 -6.49 13.40 14.13
CA PHE A 154 -7.59 14.17 14.73
C PHE A 154 -7.10 15.09 15.85
N VAL A 155 -6.31 14.55 16.78
CA VAL A 155 -5.74 15.34 17.90
C VAL A 155 -4.78 16.39 17.37
N ALA A 156 -3.91 16.05 16.41
CA ALA A 156 -2.96 16.98 15.81
C ALA A 156 -3.68 18.14 15.13
N VAL A 157 -4.74 17.89 14.36
CA VAL A 157 -5.54 18.95 13.73
C VAL A 157 -6.19 19.86 14.77
N LYS A 158 -6.81 19.30 15.80
CA LYS A 158 -7.38 20.09 16.90
C LYS A 158 -6.35 21.00 17.56
N LEU A 159 -5.16 20.46 17.85
CA LEU A 159 -4.07 21.21 18.45
C LEU A 159 -3.55 22.31 17.52
N ILE A 160 -3.34 22.00 16.25
CA ILE A 160 -2.90 23.01 15.25
C ILE A 160 -3.88 24.16 15.19
N TYR A 161 -5.18 23.90 14.96
CA TYR A 161 -6.18 24.98 14.87
C TYR A 161 -6.34 25.76 16.19
N PHE A 162 -6.14 25.13 17.34
CA PHE A 162 -6.08 25.83 18.62
C PHE A 162 -4.90 26.79 18.73
N ILE A 163 -3.70 26.35 18.29
CA ILE A 163 -2.48 27.17 18.33
C ILE A 163 -2.57 28.35 17.38
N VAL A 164 -3.00 28.09 16.13
CA VAL A 164 -3.00 29.10 15.06
C VAL A 164 -4.24 29.99 15.03
N ARG A 165 -5.20 29.81 15.92
CA ARG A 165 -6.52 30.48 15.93
C ARG A 165 -6.48 32.03 15.90
N LYS A 166 -5.34 32.61 16.29
CA LYS A 166 -5.13 34.08 16.33
C LYS A 166 -4.24 34.59 15.19
N LEU A 167 -3.73 33.70 14.35
CA LEU A 167 -2.87 34.04 13.23
C LEU A 167 -3.70 34.32 11.97
N ASP A 168 -3.19 35.17 11.10
CA ASP A 168 -3.77 35.41 9.79
C ASP A 168 -3.75 34.13 8.95
N GLU A 169 -4.86 33.79 8.32
CA GLU A 169 -5.06 32.59 7.52
C GLU A 169 -3.99 32.42 6.43
N LYS A 170 -3.57 33.52 5.80
CA LYS A 170 -2.53 33.55 4.77
C LYS A 170 -1.19 33.02 5.28
N TYR A 171 -0.78 33.45 6.49
CA TYR A 171 0.47 32.97 7.11
C TYR A 171 0.36 31.50 7.51
N VAL A 172 -0.80 31.09 8.05
CA VAL A 172 -1.08 29.70 8.41
C VAL A 172 -1.00 28.81 7.16
N GLU A 173 -1.70 29.17 6.09
CA GLU A 173 -1.70 28.38 4.86
C GLU A 173 -0.29 28.28 4.26
N THR A 174 0.44 29.38 4.15
CA THR A 174 1.79 29.40 3.59
C THR A 174 2.75 28.57 4.42
N GLY A 175 2.73 28.71 5.76
CA GLY A 175 3.59 27.94 6.67
C GLY A 175 3.31 26.46 6.60
N PHE A 176 2.02 26.05 6.66
CA PHE A 176 1.65 24.64 6.59
C PHE A 176 1.83 24.03 5.21
N ARG A 177 1.81 24.80 4.12
CA ARG A 177 2.17 24.34 2.78
C ARG A 177 3.62 23.84 2.72
N HIS A 178 4.56 24.59 3.30
CA HIS A 178 5.96 24.14 3.40
C HIS A 178 6.11 22.95 4.36
N GLY A 179 5.46 23.02 5.53
CA GLY A 179 5.42 21.89 6.46
C GLY A 179 4.87 20.62 5.83
N GLN A 180 3.78 20.74 5.06
CA GLN A 180 3.16 19.63 4.37
C GLN A 180 4.08 19.03 3.28
N THR A 181 4.86 19.84 2.58
CA THR A 181 5.86 19.32 1.65
C THR A 181 6.87 18.41 2.37
N ILE A 182 7.30 18.79 3.58
CA ILE A 182 8.23 17.97 4.38
C ILE A 182 7.55 16.68 4.85
N THR A 183 6.32 16.77 5.38
CA THR A 183 5.61 15.57 5.87
C THR A 183 5.23 14.61 4.75
N ALA A 184 4.87 15.08 3.56
CA ALA A 184 4.68 14.25 2.39
C ALA A 184 5.97 13.48 2.01
N CYS A 185 7.12 14.16 2.06
CA CYS A 185 8.41 13.52 1.87
C CYS A 185 8.69 12.45 2.93
N LEU A 186 8.36 12.70 4.20
CA LEU A 186 8.48 11.72 5.27
C LEU A 186 7.56 10.52 5.08
N VAL A 187 6.31 10.73 4.61
CA VAL A 187 5.41 9.60 4.27
C VAL A 187 6.00 8.77 3.13
N ALA A 188 6.54 9.41 2.08
CA ALA A 188 7.17 8.68 0.99
C ALA A 188 8.36 7.84 1.46
N LEU A 189 9.24 8.42 2.29
CA LEU A 189 10.36 7.70 2.90
C LEU A 189 9.87 6.51 3.74
N SER A 190 8.85 6.73 4.58
CA SER A 190 8.24 5.70 5.43
C SER A 190 7.59 4.59 4.60
N HIS A 191 6.93 4.95 3.51
CA HIS A 191 6.31 4.02 2.58
C HIS A 191 7.37 3.10 1.95
N GLY A 192 8.45 3.65 1.40
CA GLY A 192 9.57 2.85 0.88
C GLY A 192 10.21 1.95 1.94
N THR A 193 10.35 2.47 3.17
CA THR A 193 10.89 1.69 4.30
C THR A 193 9.98 0.52 4.70
N ASN A 194 8.66 0.62 4.54
CA ASN A 194 7.73 -0.47 4.86
C ASN A 194 7.50 -1.39 3.67
N ASP A 195 7.14 -0.81 2.52
CA ASP A 195 6.54 -1.56 1.43
C ASP A 195 7.55 -2.33 0.58
N ALA A 196 8.75 -1.78 0.31
CA ALA A 196 9.81 -2.51 -0.38
C ALA A 196 10.23 -3.78 0.38
N GLN A 197 10.18 -3.75 1.72
CA GLN A 197 10.52 -4.91 2.54
C GLN A 197 9.57 -6.10 2.36
N LYS A 198 8.34 -5.88 1.91
CA LYS A 198 7.38 -6.96 1.65
C LYS A 198 7.89 -7.84 0.50
N THR A 199 8.31 -7.21 -0.58
CA THR A 199 8.91 -7.90 -1.72
C THR A 199 10.25 -8.53 -1.38
N MET A 200 11.09 -7.82 -0.62
CA MET A 200 12.36 -8.38 -0.10
C MET A 200 12.11 -9.65 0.72
N GLY A 201 11.10 -9.64 1.60
CA GLY A 201 10.72 -10.80 2.39
C GLY A 201 10.24 -11.98 1.54
N ILE A 202 9.47 -11.71 0.49
CA ILE A 202 8.99 -12.75 -0.44
C ILE A 202 10.13 -13.35 -1.26
N ILE A 203 11.04 -12.55 -1.78
CA ILE A 203 12.23 -13.07 -2.49
C ILE A 203 13.09 -13.89 -1.53
N THR A 204 13.32 -13.40 -0.32
CA THR A 204 14.06 -14.12 0.72
C THR A 204 13.39 -15.45 1.07
N LEU A 205 12.07 -15.47 1.28
CA LEU A 205 11.29 -16.68 1.50
C LEU A 205 11.45 -17.68 0.34
N THR A 206 11.44 -17.19 -0.90
CA THR A 206 11.66 -18.03 -2.09
C THR A 206 13.04 -18.67 -2.08
N LEU A 207 14.09 -17.90 -1.76
CA LEU A 207 15.47 -18.40 -1.68
C LEU A 207 15.64 -19.45 -0.56
N ILE A 208 14.96 -19.24 0.58
CA ILE A 208 14.93 -20.20 1.69
C ILE A 208 14.21 -21.48 1.25
N ALA A 209 13.03 -21.35 0.63
CA ALA A 209 12.22 -22.48 0.20
C ALA A 209 12.93 -23.42 -0.76
N VAL A 210 13.83 -22.89 -1.60
CA VAL A 210 14.63 -23.70 -2.55
C VAL A 210 16.03 -24.04 -2.03
N GLY A 211 16.34 -23.74 -0.77
CA GLY A 211 17.61 -24.09 -0.11
C GLY A 211 18.82 -23.23 -0.54
N LEU A 212 18.60 -22.08 -1.19
CA LEU A 212 19.65 -21.15 -1.58
C LEU A 212 20.04 -20.19 -0.45
N GLN A 213 19.25 -20.13 0.62
CA GLN A 213 19.49 -19.29 1.78
C GLN A 213 19.03 -20.00 3.06
N PRO A 214 19.75 -19.87 4.20
CA PRO A 214 19.34 -20.48 5.46
C PRO A 214 18.02 -19.91 5.99
N SER A 215 17.19 -20.75 6.62
CA SER A 215 15.98 -20.29 7.31
C SER A 215 16.33 -19.29 8.41
N GLY A 216 15.48 -18.26 8.57
CA GLY A 216 15.67 -17.18 9.55
C GLY A 216 16.68 -16.10 9.14
N SER A 217 17.30 -16.21 7.96
CA SER A 217 18.17 -15.14 7.44
C SER A 217 17.37 -13.97 6.89
N GLY A 218 17.93 -12.75 6.96
CA GLY A 218 17.36 -11.55 6.35
C GLY A 218 17.65 -11.45 4.85
N PRO A 219 17.07 -10.45 4.16
CA PRO A 219 17.30 -10.25 2.74
C PRO A 219 18.77 -9.95 2.43
N GLN A 220 19.29 -10.54 1.37
CA GLN A 220 20.64 -10.24 0.88
C GLN A 220 20.68 -8.83 0.25
N LEU A 221 21.84 -8.20 0.22
CA LEU A 221 21.99 -6.82 -0.27
C LEU A 221 21.50 -6.65 -1.72
N TRP A 222 21.74 -7.66 -2.60
CA TRP A 222 21.25 -7.58 -3.98
C TRP A 222 19.72 -7.58 -4.06
N VAL A 223 19.02 -8.26 -3.12
CA VAL A 223 17.54 -8.25 -3.03
C VAL A 223 17.06 -6.83 -2.72
N VAL A 224 17.70 -6.18 -1.74
CA VAL A 224 17.40 -4.77 -1.42
C VAL A 224 17.66 -3.87 -2.62
N ALA A 225 18.80 -4.09 -3.30
CA ALA A 225 19.22 -3.28 -4.46
C ALA A 225 18.31 -3.41 -5.69
N VAL A 226 17.55 -4.50 -5.84
CA VAL A 226 16.59 -4.64 -6.95
C VAL A 226 15.17 -4.23 -6.57
N CYS A 227 14.75 -4.44 -5.32
CA CYS A 227 13.44 -4.03 -4.83
C CYS A 227 13.31 -2.50 -4.72
N GLY A 228 14.33 -1.80 -4.21
CA GLY A 228 14.31 -0.34 -4.11
C GLY A 228 13.99 0.37 -5.44
N PRO A 229 14.71 0.10 -6.54
CA PRO A 229 14.36 0.63 -7.86
C PRO A 229 12.98 0.19 -8.38
N ALA A 230 12.54 -1.04 -8.10
CA ALA A 230 11.24 -1.54 -8.57
C ALA A 230 10.08 -0.72 -7.98
N ILE A 231 10.04 -0.53 -6.65
CA ILE A 231 9.01 0.29 -6.00
C ILE A 231 9.13 1.77 -6.41
N ALA A 232 10.35 2.30 -6.54
CA ALA A 232 10.59 3.68 -6.93
C ALA A 232 10.06 3.99 -8.34
N LEU A 233 10.33 3.12 -9.31
CA LEU A 233 9.84 3.25 -10.68
C LEU A 233 8.31 3.17 -10.73
N GLY A 234 7.70 2.27 -9.97
CA GLY A 234 6.26 2.20 -9.83
C GLY A 234 5.68 3.51 -9.28
N THR A 235 6.26 4.02 -8.20
CA THR A 235 5.85 5.27 -7.56
C THR A 235 5.97 6.47 -8.52
N TYR A 236 7.04 6.53 -9.30
CA TYR A 236 7.24 7.59 -10.29
C TYR A 236 6.14 7.63 -11.35
N MET A 237 5.57 6.50 -11.74
CA MET A 237 4.45 6.48 -12.70
C MET A 237 3.17 7.09 -12.13
N GLY A 238 3.00 7.10 -10.83
CA GLY A 238 1.89 7.71 -10.10
C GLY A 238 0.55 6.94 -10.23
N GLY A 239 -0.07 6.66 -9.10
CA GLY A 239 -1.39 6.03 -9.01
C GLY A 239 -2.53 7.05 -9.13
N TRP A 240 -2.61 7.81 -10.21
CA TRP A 240 -3.46 8.99 -10.37
C TRP A 240 -4.93 8.76 -10.01
N ARG A 241 -5.48 7.58 -10.29
CA ARG A 241 -6.88 7.22 -9.96
C ARG A 241 -7.10 7.16 -8.45
N VAL A 242 -6.18 6.53 -7.73
CA VAL A 242 -6.23 6.40 -6.26
C VAL A 242 -5.87 7.73 -5.61
N ILE A 243 -4.90 8.49 -6.18
CA ILE A 243 -4.55 9.86 -5.74
C ILE A 243 -5.81 10.76 -5.76
N ARG A 244 -6.61 10.70 -6.83
CA ARG A 244 -7.88 11.46 -6.92
C ARG A 244 -8.84 11.08 -5.81
N THR A 245 -9.04 9.79 -5.54
CA THR A 245 -9.97 9.30 -4.52
C THR A 245 -9.57 9.73 -3.12
N LEU A 246 -8.29 9.57 -2.74
CA LEU A 246 -7.81 9.94 -1.41
C LEU A 246 -7.68 11.45 -1.24
N GLY A 247 -7.27 12.18 -2.28
CA GLY A 247 -7.03 13.61 -2.21
C GLY A 247 -8.29 14.48 -2.27
N LYS A 248 -9.30 14.06 -3.04
CA LYS A 248 -10.50 14.86 -3.32
C LYS A 248 -11.82 14.15 -3.02
N GLY A 249 -11.82 12.82 -2.95
CA GLY A 249 -13.05 12.04 -2.79
C GLY A 249 -13.48 11.82 -1.34
N LEU A 250 -12.56 11.83 -0.39
CA LEU A 250 -12.83 11.40 0.99
C LEU A 250 -13.24 12.55 1.91
N THR A 251 -12.52 13.68 1.83
CA THR A 251 -12.79 14.91 2.60
C THR A 251 -12.16 16.10 1.92
N GLU A 252 -12.64 17.30 2.22
CA GLU A 252 -11.97 18.54 1.84
C GLU A 252 -10.77 18.77 2.77
N ILE A 253 -9.57 18.87 2.22
CA ILE A 253 -8.31 18.96 2.97
C ILE A 253 -7.68 20.33 2.74
N ALA A 254 -7.45 21.08 3.83
CA ALA A 254 -6.59 22.25 3.85
C ALA A 254 -5.15 21.86 4.25
N THR A 255 -4.17 22.77 4.02
CA THR A 255 -2.75 22.48 4.28
C THR A 255 -2.43 22.07 5.72
N PRO A 256 -3.05 22.67 6.79
CA PRO A 256 -2.84 22.20 8.17
C PRO A 256 -3.34 20.77 8.41
N GLN A 257 -4.45 20.40 7.77
CA GLN A 257 -5.02 19.04 7.88
C GLN A 257 -4.14 18.03 7.13
N GLY A 258 -3.67 18.39 5.92
CA GLY A 258 -2.74 17.57 5.16
C GLY A 258 -1.43 17.32 5.92
N PHE A 259 -0.85 18.37 6.49
CA PHE A 259 0.33 18.28 7.36
C PHE A 259 0.10 17.30 8.52
N ALA A 260 -1.01 17.42 9.25
CA ALA A 260 -1.31 16.56 10.39
C ALA A 260 -1.54 15.09 9.97
N ALA A 261 -2.27 14.87 8.88
CA ALA A 261 -2.53 13.53 8.34
C ALA A 261 -1.22 12.84 7.91
N GLU A 262 -0.37 13.55 7.18
CA GLU A 262 0.91 13.03 6.70
C GLU A 262 1.90 12.79 7.86
N ALA A 263 2.01 13.71 8.82
CA ALA A 263 2.86 13.53 10.00
C ALA A 263 2.44 12.31 10.82
N SER A 264 1.14 12.13 11.06
CA SER A 264 0.59 10.98 11.77
C SER A 264 0.84 9.67 11.00
N SER A 265 0.67 9.68 9.69
CA SER A 265 0.93 8.53 8.82
C SER A 265 2.40 8.14 8.84
N ALA A 266 3.31 9.10 8.59
CA ALA A 266 4.74 8.86 8.58
C ALA A 266 5.23 8.27 9.90
N THR A 267 4.81 8.85 11.02
CA THR A 267 5.18 8.37 12.36
C THR A 267 4.68 6.95 12.59
N THR A 268 3.41 6.66 12.29
CA THR A 268 2.82 5.33 12.48
C THR A 268 3.53 4.28 11.63
N ILE A 269 3.81 4.58 10.36
CA ILE A 269 4.47 3.65 9.44
C ILE A 269 5.92 3.40 9.86
N LEU A 270 6.70 4.45 10.19
CA LEU A 270 8.11 4.29 10.60
C LEU A 270 8.26 3.49 11.88
N VAL A 271 7.48 3.83 12.91
CA VAL A 271 7.51 3.11 14.18
C VAL A 271 7.17 1.63 13.97
N SER A 272 6.13 1.32 13.21
CA SER A 272 5.74 -0.07 12.96
C SER A 272 6.77 -0.83 12.12
N SER A 273 7.42 -0.16 11.16
CA SER A 273 8.45 -0.78 10.33
C SER A 273 9.68 -1.18 11.16
N HIS A 274 10.07 -0.35 12.12
CA HIS A 274 11.17 -0.68 13.06
C HIS A 274 10.80 -1.81 14.03
N LEU A 275 9.52 -1.95 14.36
CA LEU A 275 9.02 -3.07 15.17
C LEU A 275 8.75 -4.34 14.36
N GLY A 276 9.03 -4.33 13.06
CA GLY A 276 8.83 -5.47 12.16
C GLY A 276 7.37 -5.75 11.79
N PHE A 277 6.44 -4.82 12.02
CA PHE A 277 5.04 -5.00 11.60
C PHE A 277 4.85 -4.60 10.13
N ALA A 278 4.34 -5.53 9.34
CA ALA A 278 3.98 -5.30 7.94
C ALA A 278 2.63 -4.58 7.82
N LEU A 279 2.58 -3.28 8.17
CA LEU A 279 1.34 -2.51 8.10
C LEU A 279 0.84 -2.31 6.67
N SER A 280 -0.45 -2.02 6.56
CA SER A 280 -1.05 -1.44 5.37
C SER A 280 -0.90 0.07 5.38
N THR A 281 0.02 0.59 4.59
CA THR A 281 0.25 2.03 4.43
C THR A 281 -1.02 2.73 3.94
N THR A 282 -1.81 2.09 3.07
CA THR A 282 -3.11 2.60 2.58
C THR A 282 -4.12 2.79 3.71
N GLN A 283 -4.22 1.84 4.64
CA GLN A 283 -5.14 1.95 5.77
C GLN A 283 -4.70 3.03 6.75
N VAL A 284 -3.41 3.11 7.05
CA VAL A 284 -2.83 4.18 7.90
C VAL A 284 -3.12 5.55 7.32
N CYS A 285 -2.79 5.78 6.04
CA CYS A 285 -2.98 7.09 5.40
C CYS A 285 -4.45 7.46 5.25
N SER A 286 -5.32 6.52 4.85
CA SER A 286 -6.75 6.77 4.77
C SER A 286 -7.37 7.07 6.14
N GLY A 287 -6.96 6.35 7.19
CA GLY A 287 -7.37 6.60 8.57
C GLY A 287 -6.94 8.00 9.04
N SER A 288 -5.70 8.40 8.75
CA SER A 288 -5.18 9.73 9.07
C SER A 288 -5.95 10.84 8.32
N ILE A 289 -6.30 10.63 7.06
CA ILE A 289 -7.10 11.58 6.27
C ILE A 289 -8.50 11.75 6.88
N ILE A 290 -9.18 10.65 7.23
CA ILE A 290 -10.48 10.68 7.92
C ILE A 290 -10.35 11.40 9.26
N GLY A 291 -9.35 11.05 10.08
CA GLY A 291 -9.10 11.68 11.37
C GLY A 291 -8.85 13.17 11.24
N SER A 292 -8.07 13.60 10.25
CA SER A 292 -7.79 15.02 10.00
C SER A 292 -9.05 15.79 9.58
N GLY A 293 -9.92 15.17 8.75
CA GLY A 293 -11.20 15.74 8.36
C GLY A 293 -12.14 15.93 9.55
N LEU A 294 -12.24 14.93 10.43
CA LEU A 294 -13.05 15.00 11.66
C LEU A 294 -12.48 15.99 12.69
N GLY A 295 -11.18 16.24 12.68
CA GLY A 295 -10.52 17.16 13.61
C GLY A 295 -10.83 18.63 13.35
N LYS A 296 -11.15 19.03 12.13
CA LYS A 296 -11.52 20.40 11.75
C LYS A 296 -12.96 20.69 12.13
N LYS A 297 -13.22 21.83 12.77
CA LYS A 297 -14.57 22.29 13.06
C LYS A 297 -15.33 22.54 11.74
N GLY A 298 -16.47 21.86 11.55
CA GLY A 298 -17.23 21.90 10.29
C GLY A 298 -16.66 21.03 9.15
N GLY A 299 -15.61 20.25 9.41
CA GLY A 299 -15.10 19.27 8.44
C GLY A 299 -16.14 18.20 8.13
N ALA A 300 -16.21 17.79 6.86
CA ALA A 300 -17.15 16.77 6.40
C ALA A 300 -16.40 15.60 5.77
N ILE A 301 -16.86 14.38 6.06
CA ILE A 301 -16.39 13.14 5.44
C ILE A 301 -17.46 12.66 4.45
N ASP A 302 -17.03 12.25 3.25
CA ASP A 302 -17.92 11.46 2.38
C ASP A 302 -17.97 10.01 2.85
N TRP A 303 -18.96 9.73 3.70
CA TRP A 303 -19.16 8.40 4.27
C TRP A 303 -19.46 7.32 3.23
N LYS A 304 -19.93 7.70 2.02
CA LYS A 304 -20.13 6.75 0.92
C LYS A 304 -18.79 6.31 0.34
N VAL A 305 -17.84 7.23 0.20
CA VAL A 305 -16.47 6.92 -0.21
C VAL A 305 -15.75 6.14 0.88
N ALA A 306 -15.85 6.57 2.13
CA ALA A 306 -15.27 5.87 3.28
C ALA A 306 -15.78 4.42 3.41
N ALA A 307 -17.08 4.19 3.26
CA ALA A 307 -17.67 2.85 3.27
C ALA A 307 -17.15 1.97 2.12
N ARG A 308 -17.02 2.52 0.90
CA ARG A 308 -16.44 1.79 -0.24
C ARG A 308 -14.99 1.39 0.01
N ILE A 309 -14.20 2.28 0.63
CA ILE A 309 -12.82 2.00 1.02
C ILE A 309 -12.77 0.88 2.07
N LEU A 310 -13.64 0.95 3.09
CA LEU A 310 -13.73 -0.08 4.13
C LEU A 310 -14.11 -1.46 3.55
N ILE A 311 -15.09 -1.50 2.65
CA ILE A 311 -15.48 -2.74 1.95
C ILE A 311 -14.30 -3.27 1.13
N ALA A 312 -13.58 -2.40 0.40
CA ALA A 312 -12.39 -2.81 -0.33
C ALA A 312 -11.34 -3.44 0.58
N TRP A 313 -11.10 -2.89 1.78
CA TRP A 313 -10.16 -3.49 2.74
C TRP A 313 -10.60 -4.87 3.22
N LEU A 314 -11.88 -5.04 3.56
CA LEU A 314 -12.42 -6.32 4.03
C LEU A 314 -12.39 -7.41 2.94
N VAL A 315 -12.68 -7.02 1.69
CA VAL A 315 -12.75 -7.96 0.56
C VAL A 315 -11.37 -8.29 -0.01
N THR A 316 -10.37 -7.42 0.16
CA THR A 316 -9.04 -7.59 -0.45
C THR A 316 -8.36 -8.91 -0.06
N PHE A 317 -8.32 -9.24 1.23
CA PHE A 317 -7.64 -10.46 1.69
C PHE A 317 -8.29 -11.74 1.12
N PRO A 318 -9.62 -11.97 1.26
CA PRO A 318 -10.25 -13.15 0.69
C PRO A 318 -10.24 -13.18 -0.84
N ALA A 319 -10.42 -12.04 -1.51
CA ALA A 319 -10.45 -12.00 -2.98
C ALA A 319 -9.08 -12.33 -3.60
N ALA A 320 -8.00 -11.71 -3.10
CA ALA A 320 -6.66 -12.07 -3.52
C ALA A 320 -6.33 -13.53 -3.17
N GLY A 321 -6.84 -14.03 -2.03
CA GLY A 321 -6.73 -15.43 -1.62
C GLY A 321 -7.37 -16.40 -2.61
N VAL A 322 -8.58 -16.11 -3.06
CA VAL A 322 -9.27 -16.93 -4.07
C VAL A 322 -8.50 -16.95 -5.40
N ILE A 323 -8.00 -15.80 -5.85
CA ILE A 323 -7.21 -15.72 -7.09
C ILE A 323 -5.89 -16.50 -6.93
N GLY A 324 -5.18 -16.33 -5.80
CA GLY A 324 -3.94 -17.07 -5.51
C GLY A 324 -4.18 -18.58 -5.41
N ALA A 325 -5.26 -19.00 -4.77
CA ALA A 325 -5.69 -20.41 -4.68
C ALA A 325 -5.95 -21.00 -6.08
N ALA A 326 -6.71 -20.30 -6.91
CA ALA A 326 -6.99 -20.74 -8.28
C ALA A 326 -5.71 -20.82 -9.13
N ALA A 327 -4.83 -19.82 -9.03
CA ALA A 327 -3.53 -19.82 -9.68
C ALA A 327 -2.65 -20.99 -9.21
N CYS A 328 -2.63 -21.30 -7.89
CA CYS A 328 -1.87 -22.38 -7.34
C CYS A 328 -2.40 -23.75 -7.79
N ALA A 329 -3.72 -23.94 -7.89
CA ALA A 329 -4.32 -25.18 -8.37
C ALA A 329 -3.80 -25.59 -9.76
N VAL A 330 -3.46 -24.62 -10.60
CA VAL A 330 -2.89 -24.87 -11.93
C VAL A 330 -1.35 -24.91 -11.88
N ALA A 331 -0.72 -23.97 -11.19
CA ALA A 331 0.74 -23.85 -11.15
C ALA A 331 1.44 -25.07 -10.55
N LYS A 332 0.85 -25.70 -9.52
CA LYS A 332 1.43 -26.87 -8.85
C LYS A 332 1.46 -28.15 -9.69
N ILE A 333 0.74 -28.21 -10.81
CA ILE A 333 0.69 -29.42 -11.65
C ILE A 333 2.03 -29.65 -12.36
N SER A 334 2.64 -28.59 -12.88
CA SER A 334 3.92 -28.65 -13.58
C SER A 334 4.46 -27.25 -13.87
N VAL A 335 5.70 -27.15 -14.35
CA VAL A 335 6.26 -25.88 -14.84
C VAL A 335 5.42 -25.28 -15.97
N TRP A 336 4.79 -26.08 -16.80
CA TRP A 336 3.87 -25.61 -17.85
C TRP A 336 2.60 -24.99 -17.29
N GLY A 337 2.08 -25.51 -16.16
CA GLY A 337 0.99 -24.90 -15.41
C GLY A 337 1.38 -23.52 -14.86
N THR A 338 2.58 -23.38 -14.30
CA THR A 338 3.12 -22.11 -13.84
C THR A 338 3.24 -21.09 -15.00
N LEU A 339 3.76 -21.52 -16.16
CA LEU A 339 3.87 -20.66 -17.34
C LEU A 339 2.49 -20.28 -17.91
N ALA A 340 1.52 -21.17 -17.89
CA ALA A 340 0.15 -20.88 -18.29
C ALA A 340 -0.49 -19.82 -17.40
N VAL A 341 -0.33 -19.93 -16.08
CA VAL A 341 -0.78 -18.91 -15.11
C VAL A 341 -0.10 -17.57 -15.37
N ALA A 342 1.23 -17.57 -15.62
CA ALA A 342 1.95 -16.35 -15.98
C ALA A 342 1.37 -15.68 -17.24
N ALA A 343 1.12 -16.46 -18.30
CA ALA A 343 0.55 -15.95 -19.53
C ALA A 343 -0.86 -15.36 -19.32
N ILE A 344 -1.72 -16.04 -18.56
CA ILE A 344 -3.06 -15.55 -18.18
C ILE A 344 -2.96 -14.24 -17.40
N ALA A 345 -2.05 -14.17 -16.42
CA ALA A 345 -1.85 -12.97 -15.62
C ALA A 345 -1.39 -11.77 -16.47
N VAL A 346 -0.48 -11.99 -17.44
CA VAL A 346 -0.05 -10.96 -18.39
C VAL A 346 -1.21 -10.49 -19.25
N VAL A 347 -2.00 -11.41 -19.80
CA VAL A 347 -3.18 -11.07 -20.62
C VAL A 347 -4.19 -10.26 -19.80
N ALA A 348 -4.48 -10.69 -18.56
CA ALA A 348 -5.38 -9.95 -17.67
C ALA A 348 -4.86 -8.54 -17.36
N ALA A 349 -3.56 -8.39 -17.05
CA ALA A 349 -2.93 -7.10 -16.82
C ALA A 349 -3.01 -6.18 -18.07
N LEU A 350 -2.79 -6.72 -19.26
CA LEU A 350 -2.92 -5.98 -20.52
C LEU A 350 -4.38 -5.53 -20.79
N ILE A 351 -5.36 -6.38 -20.47
CA ILE A 351 -6.78 -6.02 -20.56
C ILE A 351 -7.10 -4.87 -19.61
N ILE A 352 -6.68 -4.97 -18.34
CA ILE A 352 -6.87 -3.92 -17.33
C ILE A 352 -6.21 -2.61 -17.79
N PHE A 353 -4.99 -2.69 -18.29
CA PHE A 353 -4.28 -1.53 -18.83
C PHE A 353 -5.02 -0.88 -20.02
N ARG A 354 -5.52 -1.67 -20.96
CA ARG A 354 -6.34 -1.15 -22.08
C ARG A 354 -7.63 -0.49 -21.60
N LEU A 355 -8.32 -1.11 -20.62
CA LEU A 355 -9.52 -0.53 -20.02
C LEU A 355 -9.22 0.79 -19.31
N SER A 356 -8.07 0.92 -18.64
CA SER A 356 -7.68 2.15 -17.97
C SER A 356 -7.49 3.33 -18.93
N ARG A 357 -7.14 3.06 -20.19
CA ARG A 357 -6.95 4.09 -21.22
C ARG A 357 -8.25 4.67 -21.77
N ARG A 358 -9.41 4.06 -21.50
CA ARG A 358 -10.71 4.60 -21.94
C ARG A 358 -11.10 5.89 -21.22
N ASN A 359 -10.75 6.00 -19.92
CA ASN A 359 -10.97 7.19 -19.09
C ASN A 359 -9.67 7.52 -18.34
N PRO A 360 -8.68 8.16 -18.97
CA PRO A 360 -7.37 8.35 -18.39
C PRO A 360 -7.42 9.39 -17.27
N VAL A 361 -6.88 9.02 -16.10
CA VAL A 361 -6.55 9.96 -15.03
C VAL A 361 -5.03 10.13 -15.02
N ASN A 362 -4.57 11.38 -15.01
CA ASN A 362 -3.16 11.74 -15.12
C ASN A 362 -2.83 12.98 -14.27
N ALA A 363 -1.59 13.43 -14.29
CA ALA A 363 -1.11 14.57 -13.54
C ALA A 363 -1.83 15.89 -13.86
N MET A 364 -2.46 16.03 -15.03
CA MET A 364 -3.14 17.28 -15.44
C MET A 364 -4.57 17.33 -14.91
N ASN A 365 -5.26 16.19 -14.83
CA ASN A 365 -6.67 16.13 -14.44
C ASN A 365 -6.93 15.48 -13.07
N VAL A 366 -5.89 15.14 -12.31
CA VAL A 366 -6.04 14.44 -11.01
C VAL A 366 -6.89 15.24 -10.01
N ASN A 367 -6.86 16.56 -10.06
CA ASN A 367 -7.61 17.46 -9.19
C ASN A 367 -8.99 17.86 -9.75
N GLU A 368 -9.36 17.41 -10.95
CA GLU A 368 -10.65 17.72 -11.59
C GLU A 368 -11.80 16.80 -11.13
N GLY A 369 -11.64 16.05 -10.05
CA GLY A 369 -12.66 15.18 -9.48
C GLY A 369 -13.73 15.95 -8.68
N SER A 370 -14.84 15.26 -8.35
CA SER A 370 -15.89 15.81 -7.48
C SER A 370 -15.32 16.12 -6.10
N GLU A 371 -15.27 17.40 -5.75
CA GLU A 371 -15.01 17.81 -4.37
C GLU A 371 -16.17 17.41 -3.45
N VAL A 372 -15.85 17.06 -2.20
CA VAL A 372 -16.88 16.85 -1.18
C VAL A 372 -17.52 18.20 -0.91
N LYS A 373 -18.73 18.42 -1.42
CA LYS A 373 -19.50 19.64 -1.14
C LYS A 373 -19.86 19.62 0.34
N VAL A 374 -19.28 20.51 1.13
CA VAL A 374 -19.72 20.77 2.50
C VAL A 374 -21.18 21.19 2.43
N ASN A 375 -22.09 20.42 3.07
CA ASN A 375 -23.50 20.81 3.12
C ASN A 375 -23.60 22.19 3.75
N ALA A 376 -24.06 23.18 2.99
CA ALA A 376 -24.19 24.59 3.43
C ALA A 376 -24.99 24.73 4.76
N LYS A 377 -25.89 23.78 5.05
CA LYS A 377 -26.61 23.69 6.34
C LYS A 377 -25.72 23.42 7.55
N VAL A 378 -24.60 22.69 7.37
CA VAL A 378 -23.67 22.42 8.47
C VAL A 378 -22.73 23.60 8.69
N ALA A 379 -22.36 24.31 7.61
CA ALA A 379 -21.54 25.53 7.69
C ALA A 379 -22.26 26.66 8.39
N THR A 380 -23.57 26.87 8.14
CA THR A 380 -24.40 27.88 8.82
C THR A 380 -24.65 27.54 10.30
N ALA A 381 -24.82 26.27 10.66
CA ALA A 381 -24.97 25.86 12.05
C ALA A 381 -23.64 26.00 12.85
N ALA A 382 -22.48 25.80 12.20
CA ALA A 382 -21.17 25.96 12.82
C ALA A 382 -20.70 27.41 12.95
N ALA A 383 -21.25 28.33 12.14
CA ALA A 383 -21.02 29.76 12.23
C ALA A 383 -21.91 30.46 13.25
N ALA A 384 -23.01 29.81 13.66
CA ALA A 384 -23.99 30.32 14.63
C ALA A 384 -23.76 29.77 16.06
N ALA A 385 -22.81 28.87 16.27
CA ALA A 385 -22.38 28.32 17.55
C ALA A 385 -20.95 28.75 17.90
#